data_47580697bce65961968a4264e50633d8
#
_entry.id   47580697bce65961968a4264e50633d8
#
_cell.length_a   1.000
_cell.length_b   1.000
_cell.length_c   1.000
_cell.angle_alpha   90.00
_cell.angle_beta   90.00
_cell.angle_gamma   90.00
#
_symmetry.space_group_name_H-M   'P 1'
#
loop_
_entity.id
_entity.type
_entity.pdbx_description
1 polymer ?
#
loop_
_entity_poly.entity_id
_entity_poly.type
_entity_poly.pdbx_seq_one_letter_code
_entity_poly.pdbx_strand_id
1 'polypeptide(L)'
;MKKILMLFVMAAAMLMANAESGEWAFGGQVVYGSKAETAGIGLHLKNNLTDAFRASLSSNYYFKHDGVNAFDVNLEGNYLFDVGEKVRVYPLAGIVLGIWHADGVNVSYGGMDFGVDGQTESKFGCNLGGGIDYLMGEHWGLNAEVKYQIISHASQVVFGIGASYRF
;
A
#
# COMPACT_ATOMS: atom_id res chain seq x y z
N MET A 1 -17.05 8.28 -4.54
CA MET A 1 -15.64 7.88 -4.64
C MET A 1 -14.67 9.04 -4.46
N LYS A 2 -14.72 10.14 -5.25
CA LYS A 2 -13.82 11.31 -5.10
C LYS A 2 -13.79 11.92 -3.68
N LYS A 3 -14.94 11.99 -3.00
CA LYS A 3 -15.04 12.56 -1.62
C LYS A 3 -14.34 11.71 -0.56
N ILE A 4 -14.35 10.37 -0.71
CA ILE A 4 -13.73 9.44 0.24
C ILE A 4 -12.21 9.45 0.06
N LEU A 5 -11.74 9.45 -1.19
CA LEU A 5 -10.32 9.62 -1.49
C LEU A 5 -9.78 10.95 -0.96
N MET A 6 -10.57 12.02 -1.09
CA MET A 6 -10.22 13.35 -0.60
C MET A 6 -10.15 13.42 0.93
N LEU A 7 -11.07 12.72 1.63
CA LEU A 7 -11.04 12.56 3.09
C LEU A 7 -9.80 11.77 3.55
N PHE A 8 -9.43 10.73 2.82
CA PHE A 8 -8.24 9.91 3.11
C PHE A 8 -6.95 10.72 2.93
N VAL A 9 -6.85 11.47 1.83
CA VAL A 9 -5.73 12.38 1.57
C VAL A 9 -5.66 13.51 2.61
N MET A 10 -6.81 14.08 3.02
CA MET A 10 -6.86 15.09 4.07
C MET A 10 -6.46 14.53 5.44
N ALA A 11 -6.92 13.33 5.81
CA ALA A 11 -6.53 12.69 7.06
C ALA A 11 -5.02 12.38 7.09
N ALA A 12 -4.46 11.90 5.97
CA ALA A 12 -3.02 11.70 5.81
C ALA A 12 -2.26 13.03 5.92
N ALA A 13 -2.74 14.10 5.27
CA ALA A 13 -2.12 15.43 5.32
C ALA A 13 -2.16 16.03 6.73
N MET A 14 -3.26 15.83 7.50
CA MET A 14 -3.36 16.31 8.88
C MET A 14 -2.41 15.56 9.83
N LEU A 15 -2.24 14.25 9.66
CA LEU A 15 -1.25 13.46 10.42
C LEU A 15 0.18 13.91 10.12
N MET A 16 0.45 14.33 8.89
CA MET A 16 1.76 14.81 8.47
C MET A 16 2.03 16.26 8.87
N ALA A 17 1.02 17.11 8.96
CA ALA A 17 1.16 18.53 9.30
C ALA A 17 1.54 18.78 10.77
N ASN A 18 1.30 17.84 11.67
CA ASN A 18 1.64 17.95 13.09
C ASN A 18 3.01 17.35 13.46
N ALA A 19 3.77 16.85 12.49
CA ALA A 19 5.09 16.28 12.73
C ALA A 19 6.16 17.38 12.72
N GLU A 20 6.35 18.01 13.88
CA GLU A 20 7.28 19.15 14.04
C GLU A 20 8.78 18.82 13.88
N SER A 21 9.21 17.56 13.76
CA SER A 21 10.62 17.19 13.56
C SER A 21 10.87 15.70 13.25
N GLY A 22 9.95 15.04 12.56
CA GLY A 22 10.15 13.65 12.20
C GLY A 22 11.01 13.48 10.94
N GLU A 23 11.90 12.53 10.94
CA GLU A 23 12.61 12.08 9.75
C GLU A 23 11.62 11.58 8.70
N TRP A 24 11.70 12.11 7.51
CA TRP A 24 10.90 11.69 6.37
C TRP A 24 11.65 10.70 5.50
N ALA A 25 10.94 9.74 4.96
CA ALA A 25 11.49 8.83 3.97
C ALA A 25 10.49 8.62 2.84
N PHE A 26 10.96 8.76 1.61
CA PHE A 26 10.21 8.47 0.40
C PHE A 26 10.88 7.33 -0.36
N GLY A 27 10.08 6.42 -0.92
CA GLY A 27 10.64 5.27 -1.61
C GLY A 27 9.68 4.57 -2.56
N GLY A 28 10.24 3.58 -3.22
CA GLY A 28 9.53 2.67 -4.10
C GLY A 28 9.58 1.23 -3.59
N GLN A 29 8.61 0.45 -3.99
CA GLN A 29 8.51 -0.96 -3.60
C GLN A 29 7.94 -1.83 -4.72
N VAL A 30 8.35 -3.09 -4.70
CA VAL A 30 7.69 -4.16 -5.44
C VAL A 30 6.82 -4.92 -4.46
N VAL A 31 5.60 -5.20 -4.84
CA VAL A 31 4.63 -5.93 -4.00
C VAL A 31 4.11 -7.16 -4.72
N TYR A 32 3.64 -8.13 -3.94
CA TYR A 32 2.93 -9.31 -4.43
C TYR A 32 1.68 -9.53 -3.59
N GLY A 33 0.53 -9.60 -4.24
CA GLY A 33 -0.76 -9.85 -3.58
C GLY A 33 -1.21 -11.28 -3.81
N SER A 34 -1.45 -12.03 -2.73
CA SER A 34 -1.83 -13.45 -2.81
C SER A 34 -3.21 -13.68 -3.42
N LYS A 35 -4.13 -12.73 -3.30
CA LYS A 35 -5.48 -12.82 -3.90
C LYS A 35 -5.50 -12.33 -5.33
N ALA A 36 -4.71 -11.30 -5.61
CA ALA A 36 -4.52 -10.79 -6.97
C ALA A 36 -3.64 -11.72 -7.82
N GLU A 37 -2.93 -12.67 -7.17
CA GLU A 37 -1.98 -13.62 -7.78
C GLU A 37 -0.98 -12.93 -8.73
N THR A 38 -0.66 -11.67 -8.43
CA THR A 38 0.19 -10.86 -9.30
C THR A 38 1.13 -9.96 -8.51
N ALA A 39 2.23 -9.63 -9.16
CA ALA A 39 3.15 -8.61 -8.69
C ALA A 39 2.60 -7.20 -8.98
N GLY A 40 3.16 -6.23 -8.30
CA GLY A 40 2.85 -4.83 -8.50
C GLY A 40 4.03 -3.95 -8.14
N ILE A 41 3.86 -2.68 -8.39
CA ILE A 41 4.81 -1.63 -7.99
C ILE A 41 4.09 -0.60 -7.14
N GLY A 42 4.81 0.00 -6.20
CA GLY A 42 4.23 1.01 -5.33
C GLY A 42 5.22 2.08 -4.93
N LEU A 43 4.66 3.12 -4.36
CA LEU A 43 5.40 4.20 -3.71
C LEU A 43 4.99 4.26 -2.24
N HIS A 44 5.90 4.68 -1.39
CA HIS A 44 5.61 4.91 0.02
C HIS A 44 6.26 6.18 0.53
N LEU A 45 5.58 6.82 1.44
CA LEU A 45 6.04 7.96 2.21
C LEU A 45 5.92 7.60 3.68
N LYS A 46 7.00 7.68 4.42
CA LYS A 46 7.09 7.34 5.83
C LYS A 46 7.52 8.58 6.62
N ASN A 47 6.93 8.80 7.79
CA ASN A 47 7.32 9.87 8.69
C ASN A 47 7.44 9.32 10.11
N ASN A 48 8.61 9.49 10.72
CA ASN A 48 8.86 9.12 12.11
C ASN A 48 8.30 10.22 13.01
N LEU A 49 7.11 10.01 13.58
CA LEU A 49 6.45 10.94 14.49
C LEU A 49 7.19 11.04 15.83
N THR A 50 7.76 9.92 16.26
CA THR A 50 8.64 9.79 17.42
C THR A 50 9.71 8.73 17.11
N ASP A 51 10.68 8.53 18.03
CA ASP A 51 11.70 7.48 17.87
C ASP A 51 11.08 6.07 17.76
N ALA A 52 9.93 5.85 18.39
CA ALA A 52 9.26 4.55 18.43
C ALA A 52 8.03 4.47 17.51
N PHE A 53 7.50 5.57 16.99
CA PHE A 53 6.26 5.56 16.24
C PHE A 53 6.39 6.25 14.88
N ARG A 54 5.97 5.56 13.83
CA ARG A 54 6.02 6.02 12.44
C ARG A 54 4.65 5.93 11.79
N ALA A 55 4.27 6.96 11.05
CA ALA A 55 3.17 6.93 10.12
C ALA A 55 3.69 6.59 8.72
N SER A 56 2.96 5.76 7.99
CA SER A 56 3.29 5.33 6.62
C SER A 56 2.08 5.46 5.71
N LEU A 57 2.27 6.13 4.59
CA LEU A 57 1.31 6.20 3.49
C LEU A 57 1.91 5.47 2.29
N SER A 58 1.20 4.51 1.74
CA SER A 58 1.66 3.81 0.54
C SER A 58 0.54 3.65 -0.49
N SER A 59 0.92 3.56 -1.75
CA SER A 59 0.03 3.24 -2.85
C SER A 59 0.67 2.20 -3.74
N ASN A 60 -0.08 1.17 -4.11
CA ASN A 60 0.39 0.06 -4.92
C ASN A 60 -0.52 -0.15 -6.13
N TYR A 61 0.08 -0.40 -7.26
CA TYR A 61 -0.57 -0.84 -8.48
C TYR A 61 -0.18 -2.29 -8.76
N TYR A 62 -1.16 -3.17 -8.80
CA TYR A 62 -0.99 -4.59 -9.13
C TYR A 62 -1.22 -4.78 -10.62
N PHE A 63 -0.28 -5.46 -11.27
CA PHE A 63 -0.36 -5.70 -12.70
C PHE A 63 -1.58 -6.56 -13.02
N LYS A 64 -2.07 -6.38 -14.22
CA LYS A 64 -3.25 -7.08 -14.70
C LYS A 64 -3.03 -8.59 -14.73
N HIS A 65 -3.92 -9.32 -14.08
CA HIS A 65 -4.01 -10.76 -14.08
C HIS A 65 -5.46 -11.18 -14.33
N ASP A 66 -5.71 -12.12 -15.26
CA ASP A 66 -7.04 -12.60 -15.65
C ASP A 66 -8.06 -11.48 -15.96
N GLY A 67 -7.62 -10.42 -16.61
CA GLY A 67 -8.50 -9.31 -16.99
C GLY A 67 -8.80 -8.31 -15.87
N VAL A 68 -8.23 -8.48 -14.67
CA VAL A 68 -8.41 -7.61 -13.51
C VAL A 68 -7.08 -6.97 -13.14
N ASN A 69 -7.10 -5.67 -12.92
CA ASN A 69 -6.01 -4.94 -12.28
C ASN A 69 -6.51 -4.33 -10.96
N ALA A 70 -5.60 -4.14 -10.03
CA ALA A 70 -5.93 -3.57 -8.73
C ALA A 70 -5.01 -2.41 -8.36
N PHE A 71 -5.55 -1.50 -7.57
CA PHE A 71 -4.81 -0.40 -6.97
C PHE A 71 -5.20 -0.31 -5.50
N ASP A 72 -4.24 -0.09 -4.62
CA ASP A 72 -4.53 0.17 -3.22
C ASP A 72 -3.84 1.43 -2.70
N VAL A 73 -4.46 2.02 -1.68
CA VAL A 73 -3.88 3.09 -0.87
C VAL A 73 -3.97 2.67 0.59
N ASN A 74 -2.85 2.72 1.28
CA ASN A 74 -2.72 2.28 2.66
C ASN A 74 -2.25 3.43 3.54
N LEU A 75 -2.87 3.58 4.71
CA LEU A 75 -2.42 4.45 5.78
C LEU A 75 -2.19 3.59 7.02
N GLU A 76 -0.96 3.55 7.51
CA GLU A 76 -0.52 2.59 8.53
C GLU A 76 0.30 3.29 9.63
N GLY A 77 0.13 2.82 10.85
CA GLY A 77 1.00 3.11 11.98
C GLY A 77 1.95 1.95 12.22
N ASN A 78 3.21 2.25 12.46
CA ASN A 78 4.27 1.28 12.69
C ASN A 78 4.90 1.59 14.05
N TYR A 79 5.09 0.56 14.88
CA TYR A 79 5.83 0.69 16.12
C TYR A 79 7.25 0.14 15.95
N LEU A 80 8.25 1.00 16.05
CA LEU A 80 9.63 0.69 15.70
C LEU A 80 10.38 0.10 16.89
N PHE A 81 11.06 -1.03 16.67
CA PHE A 81 11.99 -1.65 17.59
C PHE A 81 13.36 -1.72 16.93
N ASP A 82 14.35 -1.04 17.49
CA ASP A 82 15.72 -1.13 17.04
C ASP A 82 16.35 -2.44 17.55
N VAL A 83 16.71 -3.34 16.65
CA VAL A 83 17.34 -4.65 16.93
C VAL A 83 18.84 -4.60 16.67
N GLY A 84 19.42 -3.42 16.69
CA GLY A 84 20.82 -3.14 16.44
C GLY A 84 21.01 -1.81 15.74
N GLU A 85 22.24 -1.48 15.39
CA GLU A 85 22.55 -0.17 14.80
C GLU A 85 21.93 0.07 13.41
N LYS A 86 21.58 -0.99 12.68
CA LYS A 86 21.15 -0.92 11.28
C LYS A 86 19.82 -1.61 10.99
N VAL A 87 19.25 -2.29 11.98
CA VAL A 87 18.06 -3.11 11.77
C VAL A 87 16.94 -2.62 12.69
N ARG A 88 15.80 -2.32 12.09
CA ARG A 88 14.54 -2.02 12.77
C ARG A 88 13.50 -3.04 12.40
N VAL A 89 12.79 -3.59 13.36
CA VAL A 89 11.61 -4.42 13.13
C VAL A 89 10.38 -3.69 13.63
N TYR A 90 9.25 -3.92 13.00
CA TYR A 90 8.03 -3.23 13.40
C TYR A 90 6.77 -4.05 13.11
N PRO A 91 5.86 -4.17 14.05
CA PRO A 91 4.47 -4.44 13.76
C PRO A 91 3.82 -3.22 13.10
N LEU A 92 2.87 -3.47 12.24
CA LEU A 92 2.07 -2.44 11.57
C LEU A 92 0.58 -2.75 11.69
N ALA A 93 -0.20 -1.68 11.81
CA ALA A 93 -1.63 -1.72 11.72
C ALA A 93 -2.14 -0.48 10.99
N GLY A 94 -3.21 -0.61 10.22
CA GLY A 94 -3.73 0.51 9.46
C GLY A 94 -5.01 0.23 8.71
N ILE A 95 -5.32 1.12 7.79
CA ILE A 95 -6.49 1.04 6.91
C ILE A 95 -6.03 0.98 5.46
N VAL A 96 -6.83 0.35 4.63
CA VAL A 96 -6.61 0.22 3.20
C VAL A 96 -7.87 0.56 2.43
N LEU A 97 -7.69 1.27 1.32
CA LEU A 97 -8.68 1.44 0.27
C LEU A 97 -8.19 0.67 -0.96
N GLY A 98 -8.84 -0.45 -1.26
CA GLY A 98 -8.59 -1.23 -2.46
C GLY A 98 -9.57 -0.86 -3.57
N ILE A 99 -9.07 -0.79 -4.79
CA ILE A 99 -9.84 -0.47 -6.00
C ILE A 99 -9.49 -1.53 -7.05
N TRP A 100 -10.49 -2.26 -7.51
CA TRP A 100 -10.36 -3.28 -8.55
C TRP A 100 -11.06 -2.81 -9.81
N HIS A 101 -10.41 -3.03 -10.93
CA HIS A 101 -10.97 -2.74 -12.24
C HIS A 101 -10.93 -4.01 -13.07
N ALA A 102 -12.12 -4.51 -13.44
CA ALA A 102 -12.28 -5.61 -14.38
C ALA A 102 -12.63 -5.04 -15.75
N ASP A 103 -11.94 -5.49 -16.80
CA ASP A 103 -12.24 -5.07 -18.16
C ASP A 103 -13.58 -5.61 -18.63
N GLY A 104 -14.26 -4.83 -19.45
CA GLY A 104 -15.41 -5.29 -20.21
C GLY A 104 -15.01 -6.32 -21.28
N VAL A 105 -15.83 -7.31 -21.51
CA VAL A 105 -15.66 -8.29 -22.57
C VAL A 105 -16.69 -8.01 -23.65
N ASN A 106 -16.23 -7.71 -24.86
CA ASN A 106 -17.11 -7.61 -26.04
C ASN A 106 -16.98 -8.90 -26.86
N VAL A 107 -18.08 -9.64 -26.97
CA VAL A 107 -18.17 -10.82 -27.82
C VAL A 107 -19.08 -10.49 -28.99
N SER A 108 -18.51 -10.46 -30.18
CA SER A 108 -19.28 -10.31 -31.43
C SER A 108 -19.57 -11.69 -32.01
N TYR A 109 -20.84 -12.07 -32.08
CA TYR A 109 -21.27 -13.34 -32.69
C TYR A 109 -22.43 -13.09 -33.66
N GLY A 110 -22.25 -13.45 -34.92
CA GLY A 110 -23.31 -13.37 -35.93
C GLY A 110 -23.79 -11.96 -36.24
N GLY A 111 -22.97 -10.92 -36.07
CA GLY A 111 -23.33 -9.51 -36.32
C GLY A 111 -24.10 -8.83 -35.18
N MET A 112 -24.19 -9.50 -34.01
CA MET A 112 -24.68 -8.91 -32.77
C MET A 112 -23.53 -8.79 -31.79
N ASP A 113 -23.35 -7.58 -31.25
CA ASP A 113 -22.34 -7.29 -30.21
C ASP A 113 -22.97 -7.48 -28.84
N PHE A 114 -22.47 -8.46 -28.09
CA PHE A 114 -22.79 -8.68 -26.69
C PHE A 114 -21.63 -8.13 -25.86
N GLY A 115 -21.77 -6.93 -25.31
CA GLY A 115 -20.79 -6.30 -24.44
C GLY A 115 -21.21 -6.41 -22.98
N VAL A 116 -20.28 -6.78 -22.12
CA VAL A 116 -20.38 -6.57 -20.67
C VAL A 116 -19.44 -5.41 -20.33
N ASP A 117 -20.00 -4.32 -19.85
CA ASP A 117 -19.21 -3.14 -19.47
C ASP A 117 -18.23 -3.48 -18.34
N GLY A 118 -17.03 -2.89 -18.40
CA GLY A 118 -16.04 -3.00 -17.35
C GLY A 118 -16.58 -2.46 -16.02
N GLN A 119 -16.31 -3.17 -14.93
CA GLN A 119 -16.74 -2.78 -13.59
C GLN A 119 -15.56 -2.34 -12.72
N THR A 120 -15.76 -1.26 -11.97
CA THR A 120 -14.82 -0.80 -10.96
C THR A 120 -15.45 -0.93 -9.58
N GLU A 121 -14.81 -1.67 -8.71
CA GLU A 121 -15.23 -1.85 -7.32
C GLU A 121 -14.19 -1.27 -6.37
N SER A 122 -14.63 -0.54 -5.34
CA SER A 122 -13.77 -0.03 -4.28
C SER A 122 -14.26 -0.47 -2.92
N LYS A 123 -13.34 -0.94 -2.07
CA LYS A 123 -13.66 -1.43 -0.72
C LYS A 123 -12.64 -0.93 0.28
N PHE A 124 -13.13 -0.62 1.48
CA PHE A 124 -12.30 -0.35 2.63
C PHE A 124 -11.97 -1.63 3.38
N GLY A 125 -10.81 -1.61 4.03
CA GLY A 125 -10.37 -2.68 4.90
C GLY A 125 -9.35 -2.20 5.91
N CYS A 126 -8.79 -3.17 6.65
CA CYS A 126 -7.74 -2.96 7.63
C CYS A 126 -6.50 -3.77 7.25
N ASN A 127 -5.34 -3.26 7.63
CA ASN A 127 -4.06 -3.94 7.50
C ASN A 127 -3.54 -4.33 8.88
N LEU A 128 -3.01 -5.54 8.98
CA LEU A 128 -2.24 -6.02 10.12
C LEU A 128 -1.02 -6.77 9.61
N GLY A 129 0.14 -6.50 10.16
CA GLY A 129 1.35 -7.14 9.69
C GLY A 129 2.60 -6.69 10.42
N GLY A 130 3.71 -6.78 9.73
CA GLY A 130 5.00 -6.31 10.24
C GLY A 130 6.03 -6.21 9.14
N GLY A 131 7.15 -5.62 9.48
CA GLY A 131 8.23 -5.45 8.55
C GLY A 131 9.57 -5.29 9.24
N ILE A 132 10.57 -5.20 8.40
CA ILE A 132 11.95 -4.97 8.76
C ILE A 132 12.53 -3.89 7.87
N ASP A 133 13.22 -2.93 8.46
CA ASP A 133 14.05 -1.94 7.76
C ASP A 133 15.52 -2.26 8.00
N TYR A 134 16.32 -2.21 6.94
CA TYR A 134 17.77 -2.25 6.99
C TYR A 134 18.33 -0.90 6.58
N LEU A 135 19.01 -0.21 7.48
CA LEU A 135 19.54 1.13 7.30
C LEU A 135 20.90 1.06 6.58
N MET A 136 20.96 1.59 5.37
CA MET A 136 22.18 1.65 4.55
C MET A 136 22.77 3.06 4.62
N GLY A 137 23.56 3.32 5.67
CA GLY A 137 24.13 4.65 5.92
C GLY A 137 23.06 5.65 6.40
N GLU A 138 23.32 6.93 6.16
CA GLU A 138 22.52 8.03 6.72
C GLU A 138 21.19 8.25 5.98
N HIS A 139 21.13 8.01 4.68
CA HIS A 139 19.99 8.40 3.85
C HIS A 139 19.23 7.23 3.23
N TRP A 140 19.85 6.09 3.00
CA TRP A 140 19.20 4.97 2.32
C TRP A 140 18.74 3.89 3.27
N GLY A 141 17.62 3.27 2.97
CA GLY A 141 17.11 2.09 3.66
C GLY A 141 16.46 1.12 2.69
N LEU A 142 16.58 -0.17 3.01
CA LEU A 142 15.80 -1.23 2.39
C LEU A 142 14.73 -1.66 3.38
N ASN A 143 13.57 -2.02 2.88
CA ASN A 143 12.49 -2.54 3.72
C ASN A 143 11.88 -3.80 3.11
N ALA A 144 11.48 -4.71 3.98
CA ALA A 144 10.63 -5.84 3.63
C ALA A 144 9.43 -5.87 4.56
N GLU A 145 8.24 -6.05 4.01
CA GLU A 145 6.97 -6.04 4.74
C GLU A 145 6.12 -7.26 4.38
N VAL A 146 5.42 -7.78 5.35
CA VAL A 146 4.33 -8.73 5.15
C VAL A 146 3.12 -8.25 5.91
N LYS A 147 1.98 -8.16 5.23
CA LYS A 147 0.74 -7.72 5.84
C LYS A 147 -0.46 -8.50 5.34
N TYR A 148 -1.42 -8.69 6.21
CA TYR A 148 -2.73 -9.23 5.89
C TYR A 148 -3.71 -8.07 5.73
N GLN A 149 -4.25 -7.94 4.53
CA GLN A 149 -5.31 -6.97 4.24
C GLN A 149 -6.66 -7.65 4.45
N ILE A 150 -7.42 -7.16 5.43
CA ILE A 150 -8.76 -7.62 5.76
C ILE A 150 -9.74 -6.75 4.99
N ILE A 151 -10.14 -7.22 3.82
CA ILE A 151 -11.09 -6.53 2.94
C ILE A 151 -12.25 -7.47 2.66
N SER A 152 -13.49 -6.97 2.75
CA SER A 152 -14.68 -7.79 2.52
C SER A 152 -14.65 -8.45 1.13
N HIS A 153 -14.69 -9.79 1.09
CA HIS A 153 -14.60 -10.64 -0.10
C HIS A 153 -13.30 -10.55 -0.91
N ALA A 154 -12.28 -9.82 -0.39
CA ALA A 154 -11.01 -9.61 -1.08
C ALA A 154 -9.81 -9.59 -0.12
N SER A 155 -9.92 -10.32 1.01
CA SER A 155 -8.80 -10.42 1.96
C SER A 155 -7.61 -11.14 1.33
N GLN A 156 -6.40 -10.64 1.59
CA GLN A 156 -5.17 -11.16 1.00
C GLN A 156 -3.95 -10.96 1.89
N VAL A 157 -2.92 -11.76 1.65
CA VAL A 157 -1.57 -11.48 2.14
C VAL A 157 -0.83 -10.66 1.08
N VAL A 158 -0.17 -9.60 1.51
CA VAL A 158 0.69 -8.77 0.65
C VAL A 158 2.11 -8.85 1.17
N PHE A 159 3.03 -9.18 0.28
CA PHE A 159 4.47 -9.12 0.49
C PHE A 159 5.01 -7.90 -0.24
N GLY A 160 5.88 -7.14 0.40
CA GLY A 160 6.52 -5.97 -0.18
C GLY A 160 8.02 -5.95 0.09
N ILE A 161 8.80 -5.55 -0.89
CA ILE A 161 10.22 -5.24 -0.75
C ILE A 161 10.46 -3.90 -1.41
N GLY A 162 11.12 -2.99 -0.70
CA GLY A 162 11.33 -1.63 -1.18
C GLY A 162 12.65 -1.02 -0.75
N ALA A 163 12.90 0.15 -1.31
CA ALA A 163 13.99 1.02 -0.92
C ALA A 163 13.44 2.43 -0.69
N SER A 164 14.01 3.13 0.28
CA SER A 164 13.62 4.50 0.63
C SER A 164 14.82 5.39 0.84
N TYR A 165 14.63 6.66 0.53
CA TYR A 165 15.56 7.74 0.83
C TYR A 165 15.00 8.57 1.98
N ARG A 166 15.84 8.81 3.01
CA ARG A 166 15.53 9.58 4.22
C ARG A 166 16.12 10.99 4.11
N PHE A 167 15.35 11.98 4.50
CA PHE A 167 15.72 13.40 4.44
C PHE A 167 15.13 14.20 5.60
#